data_1b82310bbe0b7e5d91d5944c7fb7a2d4
#
_entry.id   1b82310bbe0b7e5d91d5944c7fb7a2d4
#
_cell.length_a   1.000
_cell.length_b   1.000
_cell.length_c   1.000
_cell.angle_alpha   90.00
_cell.angle_beta   90.00
_cell.angle_gamma   90.00
#
_symmetry.space_group_name_H-M   'P 1'
#
loop_
_entity.id
_entity.type
_entity.pdbx_description
1 polymer ?
#
loop_
_entity_poly.entity_id
_entity_poly.type
_entity_poly.pdbx_seq_one_letter_code
_entity_poly.pdbx_strand_id
1 'polypeptide(L)'
;MNEIKIRRHGDVNLLPISEAEYRAITGEIIKHDGEHILARGEATGSVHKLKVKNPYNLEIKKDIAGNMYFAISEIAEITHTSDHDTITTPKKVWYKQIQEREKDWFSEGIVRRVVD
;
A
#
# COMPACT_ATOMS: atom_id res chain seq x y z
N MET A 1 13.57 -4.58 7.60
CA MET A 1 12.33 -3.78 7.47
C MET A 1 11.14 -4.68 7.62
N ASN A 2 10.11 -4.18 8.22
CA ASN A 2 8.93 -4.99 8.50
C ASN A 2 7.82 -4.72 7.50
N GLU A 3 7.08 -5.78 7.24
CA GLU A 3 5.85 -5.68 6.48
C GLU A 3 4.83 -4.86 7.30
N ILE A 4 4.10 -3.99 6.61
CA ILE A 4 3.02 -3.23 7.24
C ILE A 4 1.71 -3.86 6.80
N LYS A 5 0.91 -4.28 7.77
CA LYS A 5 -0.38 -4.91 7.52
C LYS A 5 -1.50 -4.01 7.97
N ILE A 6 -2.41 -3.75 7.08
CA ILE A 6 -3.64 -3.02 7.37
C ILE A 6 -4.75 -4.05 7.30
N ARG A 7 -5.26 -4.43 8.44
CA ARG A 7 -6.18 -5.57 8.52
C ARG A 7 -7.62 -5.24 8.23
N ARG A 8 -7.93 -3.97 8.13
CA ARG A 8 -9.29 -3.56 7.81
C ARG A 8 -9.40 -3.29 6.32
N HIS A 9 -10.59 -3.36 5.82
CA HIS A 9 -10.92 -2.95 4.45
C HIS A 9 -10.15 -3.75 3.41
N GLY A 10 -10.06 -5.07 3.61
CA GLY A 10 -9.45 -5.91 2.63
C GLY A 10 -8.01 -6.24 2.90
N ASP A 11 -7.54 -5.96 4.12
CA ASP A 11 -6.22 -6.42 4.56
C ASP A 11 -5.11 -6.05 3.57
N VAL A 12 -4.94 -4.77 3.38
CA VAL A 12 -3.87 -4.26 2.52
C VAL A 12 -2.53 -4.43 3.24
N ASN A 13 -1.57 -5.00 2.55
CA ASN A 13 -0.22 -5.17 3.07
C ASN A 13 0.76 -4.35 2.26
N LEU A 14 1.72 -3.75 2.95
CA LEU A 14 2.86 -3.11 2.31
C LEU A 14 4.08 -3.98 2.58
N LEU A 15 4.59 -4.61 1.54
CA LEU A 15 5.73 -5.51 1.63
C LEU A 15 6.99 -4.76 1.26
N PRO A 16 8.02 -4.80 2.12
CA PRO A 16 9.30 -4.17 1.76
C PRO A 16 9.91 -4.87 0.55
N ILE A 17 10.43 -4.07 -0.36
CA ILE A 17 11.19 -4.58 -1.49
C ILE A 17 12.50 -3.81 -1.54
N SER A 18 13.45 -4.30 -2.33
CA SER A 18 14.72 -3.62 -2.46
C SER A 18 14.60 -2.43 -3.40
N GLU A 19 15.55 -1.52 -3.28
CA GLU A 19 15.63 -0.40 -4.21
C GLU A 19 15.79 -0.90 -5.65
N ALA A 20 16.59 -1.95 -5.84
CA ALA A 20 16.79 -2.50 -7.17
C ALA A 20 15.50 -3.04 -7.75
N GLU A 21 14.72 -3.73 -6.94
CA GLU A 21 13.41 -4.21 -7.39
C GLU A 21 12.50 -3.06 -7.77
N TYR A 22 12.49 -2.01 -6.96
CA TYR A 22 11.64 -0.86 -7.23
C TYR A 22 12.06 -0.19 -8.54
N ARG A 23 13.36 -0.01 -8.75
CA ARG A 23 13.85 0.64 -9.96
C ARG A 23 13.59 -0.16 -11.21
N ALA A 24 13.50 -1.48 -11.08
CA ALA A 24 13.23 -2.35 -12.22
C ALA A 24 11.78 -2.31 -12.66
N ILE A 25 10.90 -1.75 -11.85
CA ILE A 25 9.48 -1.70 -12.20
C ILE A 25 9.25 -0.60 -13.22
N THR A 26 8.66 -0.98 -14.35
CA THR A 26 8.24 -0.02 -15.36
C THR A 26 6.75 0.20 -15.21
N GLY A 27 6.35 1.46 -15.28
CA GLY A 27 4.95 1.80 -15.10
C GLY A 27 4.80 3.30 -15.07
N GLU A 28 3.61 3.76 -14.72
CA GLU A 28 3.39 5.20 -14.66
C GLU A 28 3.65 5.73 -13.25
N ILE A 29 4.13 6.94 -13.21
CA ILE A 29 4.31 7.67 -11.96
C ILE A 29 2.98 8.32 -11.62
N ILE A 30 2.49 8.06 -10.42
CA ILE A 30 1.19 8.58 -9.98
C ILE A 30 1.42 9.91 -9.27
N LYS A 31 0.70 10.92 -9.70
CA LYS A 31 0.78 12.23 -9.06
C LYS A 31 0.09 12.21 -7.71
N HIS A 32 0.65 12.97 -6.78
CA HIS A 32 0.09 13.11 -5.45
C HIS A 32 0.54 14.43 -4.84
N ASP A 33 -0.08 14.79 -3.73
CA ASP A 33 0.24 16.01 -3.00
C ASP A 33 0.87 15.71 -1.63
N GLY A 34 1.41 14.50 -1.47
CA GLY A 34 1.96 14.06 -0.19
C GLY A 34 1.05 13.09 0.54
N GLU A 35 -0.11 12.80 -0.01
CA GLU A 35 -1.08 11.88 0.57
C GLU A 35 -1.54 10.88 -0.48
N HIS A 36 -1.78 9.65 -0.04
CA HIS A 36 -2.27 8.61 -0.93
C HIS A 36 -3.16 7.67 -0.14
N ILE A 37 -4.33 7.37 -0.69
CA ILE A 37 -5.28 6.46 -0.03
C ILE A 37 -4.90 5.04 -0.36
N LEU A 38 -4.56 4.26 0.67
CA LEU A 38 -4.17 2.86 0.52
C LEU A 38 -5.38 1.95 0.48
N ALA A 39 -6.40 2.25 1.27
CA ALA A 39 -7.59 1.41 1.34
C ALA A 39 -8.77 2.24 1.78
N ARG A 40 -9.95 1.90 1.31
CA ARG A 40 -11.20 2.57 1.68
C ARG A 40 -12.12 1.59 2.38
N GLY A 41 -12.77 2.09 3.42
CA GLY A 41 -13.82 1.33 4.09
C GLY A 41 -15.10 1.40 3.29
N GLU A 42 -15.84 0.32 3.29
CA GLU A 42 -17.06 0.23 2.49
C GLU A 42 -18.24 0.96 3.10
N ALA A 43 -18.42 0.77 4.39
CA ALA A 43 -19.67 1.21 5.02
C ALA A 43 -19.58 2.59 5.63
N THR A 44 -18.40 3.02 6.03
CA THR A 44 -18.26 4.23 6.85
C THR A 44 -17.53 5.35 6.14
N GLY A 45 -17.03 5.11 4.95
CA GLY A 45 -16.21 6.10 4.26
C GLY A 45 -14.83 6.30 4.87
N SER A 46 -14.45 5.47 5.83
CA SER A 46 -13.13 5.60 6.44
C SER A 46 -12.04 5.16 5.46
N VAL A 47 -10.87 5.73 5.62
CA VAL A 47 -9.76 5.44 4.72
C VAL A 47 -8.49 5.24 5.53
N HIS A 48 -7.59 4.44 4.95
CA HIS A 48 -6.20 4.36 5.40
C HIS A 48 -5.39 5.19 4.43
N LYS A 49 -4.64 6.13 4.96
CA LYS A 49 -3.95 7.12 4.14
C LYS A 49 -2.48 7.16 4.49
N LEU A 50 -1.64 7.11 3.45
CA LEU A 50 -0.20 7.28 3.58
C LEU A 50 0.09 8.77 3.41
N LYS A 51 0.84 9.36 4.35
CA LYS A 51 1.14 10.78 4.34
C LYS A 51 2.62 11.03 4.56
N VAL A 52 3.16 11.95 3.78
CA VAL A 52 4.51 12.46 3.98
C VAL A 52 4.42 13.98 4.15
N LYS A 53 5.40 14.55 4.84
CA LYS A 53 5.46 16.00 5.02
C LYS A 53 5.93 16.70 3.76
N ASN A 54 6.89 16.10 3.08
CA ASN A 54 7.43 16.64 1.84
C ASN A 54 7.03 15.74 0.68
N PRO A 55 6.16 16.21 -0.23
CA PRO A 55 5.70 15.37 -1.33
C PRO A 55 6.84 14.80 -2.18
N TYR A 56 7.97 15.48 -2.26
CA TYR A 56 9.11 14.98 -3.03
C TYR A 56 9.73 13.73 -2.42
N ASN A 57 9.42 13.43 -1.17
CA ASN A 57 9.94 12.25 -0.50
C ASN A 57 9.05 11.03 -0.67
N LEU A 58 8.06 11.10 -1.54
CA LEU A 58 7.19 9.98 -1.87
C LEU A 58 7.07 9.89 -3.38
N GLU A 59 7.43 8.74 -3.94
CA GLU A 59 7.16 8.44 -5.34
C GLU A 59 6.26 7.22 -5.39
N ILE A 60 5.25 7.25 -6.24
CA ILE A 60 4.29 6.18 -6.39
C ILE A 60 4.33 5.72 -7.84
N LYS A 61 4.49 4.40 -8.04
CA LYS A 61 4.44 3.79 -9.35
C LYS A 61 3.27 2.84 -9.43
N LYS A 62 2.71 2.72 -10.61
CA LYS A 62 1.64 1.76 -10.89
C LYS A 62 2.06 0.98 -12.12
N ASP A 63 2.17 -0.33 -12.00
CA ASP A 63 2.59 -1.14 -13.14
C ASP A 63 1.41 -1.44 -14.05
N ILE A 64 1.67 -2.15 -15.14
CA ILE A 64 0.65 -2.40 -16.15
C ILE A 64 -0.47 -3.27 -15.61
N ALA A 65 -0.19 -4.07 -14.60
CA ALA A 65 -1.18 -4.93 -13.98
C ALA A 65 -1.99 -4.20 -12.90
N GLY A 66 -1.63 -2.95 -12.60
CA GLY A 66 -2.35 -2.17 -11.60
C GLY A 66 -1.77 -2.25 -10.21
N ASN A 67 -0.65 -2.92 -10.03
CA ASN A 67 0.01 -2.99 -8.72
C ASN A 67 0.67 -1.67 -8.38
N MET A 68 0.60 -1.30 -7.12
CA MET A 68 1.13 -0.03 -6.63
C MET A 68 2.43 -0.25 -5.88
N TYR A 69 3.36 0.67 -6.07
CA TYR A 69 4.68 0.61 -5.44
C TYR A 69 5.03 1.98 -4.92
N PHE A 70 5.74 2.02 -3.80
CA PHE A 70 6.04 3.28 -3.11
C PHE A 70 7.52 3.37 -2.80
N ALA A 71 8.12 4.52 -3.10
CA ALA A 71 9.47 4.86 -2.64
C ALA A 71 9.31 6.00 -1.65
N ILE A 72 9.75 5.78 -0.42
CA ILE A 72 9.55 6.73 0.66
C ILE A 72 10.91 7.11 1.24
N SER A 73 11.21 8.41 1.26
CA SER A 73 12.52 8.91 1.70
C SER A 73 12.46 9.68 3.01
N GLU A 74 11.35 9.60 3.71
CA GLU A 74 11.21 10.17 5.05
C GLU A 74 10.38 9.23 5.89
N ILE A 75 10.28 9.49 7.19
CA ILE A 75 9.38 8.73 8.03
C ILE A 75 7.96 9.16 7.69
N ALA A 76 7.22 8.30 7.03
CA ALA A 76 5.86 8.59 6.63
C ALA A 76 4.89 8.05 7.67
N GLU A 77 3.66 8.53 7.62
CA GLU A 77 2.61 8.09 8.52
C GLU A 77 1.50 7.43 7.74
N ILE A 78 0.96 6.35 8.30
CA ILE A 78 -0.24 5.71 7.78
C ILE A 78 -1.31 5.88 8.84
N THR A 79 -2.34 6.63 8.49
CA THR A 79 -3.41 6.99 9.42
C THR A 79 -4.73 6.37 8.97
N HIS A 80 -5.64 6.24 9.93
CA HIS A 80 -7.00 5.76 9.68
C HIS A 80 -7.96 6.82 10.20
N THR A 81 -8.99 7.13 9.43
CA THR A 81 -9.88 8.24 9.77
C THR A 81 -10.69 8.03 11.05
N SER A 82 -10.99 6.77 11.38
CA SER A 82 -11.81 6.49 12.57
C SER A 82 -10.99 5.97 13.74
N ASP A 83 -9.69 5.76 13.56
CA ASP A 83 -8.75 5.34 14.60
C ASP A 83 -7.79 6.45 14.86
N HIS A 84 -7.23 6.46 16.06
CA HIS A 84 -6.15 7.40 16.36
C HIS A 84 -4.78 6.76 16.26
N ASP A 85 -4.75 5.47 15.95
CA ASP A 85 -3.48 4.76 15.80
C ASP A 85 -2.81 5.15 14.50
N THR A 86 -1.53 5.43 14.60
CA THR A 86 -0.72 5.80 13.45
C THR A 86 0.43 4.82 13.32
N ILE A 87 0.62 4.31 12.11
CA ILE A 87 1.76 3.45 11.79
C ILE A 87 2.78 4.33 11.09
N THR A 88 4.04 4.22 11.46
CA THR A 88 5.09 4.97 10.81
C THR A 88 5.99 4.03 10.03
N THR A 89 6.60 4.56 8.96
CA THR A 89 7.53 3.81 8.14
C THR A 89 8.96 4.10 8.55
N PRO A 90 9.91 3.24 8.15
CA PRO A 90 11.31 3.61 8.24
C PRO A 90 11.60 4.85 7.39
N LYS A 91 12.71 5.49 7.65
CA LYS A 91 13.08 6.72 6.98
C LYS A 91 13.30 6.53 5.48
N LYS A 92 13.80 5.37 5.09
CA LYS A 92 14.07 5.10 3.68
C LYS A 92 13.63 3.68 3.39
N VAL A 93 12.61 3.55 2.55
CA VAL A 93 12.01 2.24 2.32
C VAL A 93 11.28 2.23 0.99
N TRP A 94 11.19 1.04 0.39
CA TRP A 94 10.42 0.80 -0.82
C TRP A 94 9.42 -0.30 -0.52
N TYR A 95 8.18 -0.09 -0.94
CA TYR A 95 7.11 -1.03 -0.67
C TYR A 95 6.38 -1.43 -1.93
N LYS A 96 5.89 -2.65 -1.93
CA LYS A 96 4.88 -3.11 -2.87
C LYS A 96 3.59 -3.31 -2.09
N GLN A 97 2.49 -2.79 -2.62
CA GLN A 97 1.18 -2.97 -1.99
C GLN A 97 0.52 -4.22 -2.55
N ILE A 98 0.06 -5.09 -1.67
CA ILE A 98 -0.72 -6.25 -2.07
C ILE A 98 -2.01 -6.27 -1.27
N GLN A 99 -3.02 -6.90 -1.86
CA GLN A 99 -4.33 -7.04 -1.25
C GLN A 99 -4.42 -8.44 -0.68
N GLU A 100 -4.33 -8.58 0.63
CA GLU A 100 -4.32 -9.89 1.24
C GLU A 100 -5.57 -10.70 0.91
N ARG A 101 -6.70 -10.01 0.88
CA ARG A 101 -7.96 -10.68 0.59
C ARG A 101 -7.95 -11.28 -0.82
N GLU A 102 -7.39 -10.57 -1.78
CA GLU A 102 -7.29 -11.11 -3.13
C GLU A 102 -6.34 -12.29 -3.18
N LYS A 103 -5.24 -12.19 -2.44
CA LYS A 103 -4.29 -13.26 -2.37
C LYS A 103 -4.93 -14.52 -1.81
N ASP A 104 -5.68 -14.36 -0.73
CA ASP A 104 -6.39 -15.50 -0.14
C ASP A 104 -7.43 -16.05 -1.09
N TRP A 105 -8.13 -15.16 -1.76
CA TRP A 105 -9.14 -15.57 -2.74
C TRP A 105 -8.52 -16.46 -3.81
N PHE A 106 -7.39 -16.07 -4.37
CA PHE A 106 -6.77 -16.85 -5.42
C PHE A 106 -6.20 -18.17 -4.89
N SER A 107 -5.63 -18.17 -3.71
CA SER A 107 -5.04 -19.39 -3.19
C SER A 107 -6.12 -20.38 -2.73
N GLU A 108 -7.23 -19.88 -2.20
CA GLU A 108 -8.33 -20.73 -1.73
C GLU A 108 -9.45 -20.82 -2.74
N GLY A 109 -9.67 -19.75 -3.48
CA GLY A 109 -10.74 -19.69 -4.44
C GLY A 109 -10.62 -20.70 -5.56
N ILE A 110 -9.42 -21.05 -5.91
CA ILE A 110 -9.20 -22.12 -6.87
C ILE A 110 -9.86 -23.39 -6.37
N VAL A 111 -9.81 -23.56 -5.07
CA VAL A 111 -10.40 -24.73 -4.43
C VAL A 111 -11.92 -24.58 -4.36
N ARG A 112 -12.32 -23.43 -4.04
CA ARG A 112 -13.71 -23.21 -3.76
C ARG A 112 -14.46 -22.58 -4.87
N ARG A 113 -14.02 -21.80 -5.53
CA ARG A 113 -14.47 -20.84 -6.24
C ARG A 113 -14.99 -20.80 -7.07
N VAL A 114 -14.56 -21.13 -6.93
CA VAL A 114 -14.69 -20.78 -7.31
C VAL A 114 -15.40 -20.70 -7.26
N VAL A 115 -15.25 -20.83 -6.82
CA VAL A 115 -15.67 -20.68 -6.40
C VAL A 115 -16.25 -20.29 -6.19
N ASP A 116 -16.48 -20.48 -6.27
CA ASP A 116 -16.83 -20.19 -5.96
C ASP A 116 -17.31 -19.87 -5.98
#